data_6e8c2b0d0a7dfd03bf967edc2e86b504
#
_entry.id   6e8c2b0d0a7dfd03bf967edc2e86b504
#
_cell.length_a   1.000
_cell.length_b   1.000
_cell.length_c   1.000
_cell.angle_alpha   90.00
_cell.angle_beta   90.00
_cell.angle_gamma   90.00
#
_symmetry.space_group_name_H-M   'P 1'
#
loop_
_entity.id
_entity.type
_entity.pdbx_description
1 polymer ?
#
loop_
_entity_poly.entity_id
_entity_poly.type
_entity_poly.pdbx_seq_one_letter_code
_entity_poly.pdbx_strand_id
1 'polypeptide(L)'
;AVCGLLLLTFLSIVFGSTVFTRTPGIRQYQPEVFWSWKEILGIGTCGRLGSTTGDGLLQENLLNILLLFPAGILLPGLTGRKLKWWMGLLVGIAVSSAIEISQLLLCRGLFEFDDIIHNSLGCMLGSLLGNRMLRLVHGK
;
A
#
# COMPACT_ATOMS: atom_id res chain seq x y z
N ALA A 1 2.78 22.66 -7.69
CA ALA A 1 3.37 21.97 -8.86
C ALA A 1 4.36 20.87 -8.45
N VAL A 2 5.36 21.13 -7.60
CA VAL A 2 6.42 20.16 -7.23
C VAL A 2 5.87 18.89 -6.58
N CYS A 3 4.99 19.01 -5.57
CA CYS A 3 4.40 17.83 -4.90
C CYS A 3 3.59 16.94 -5.86
N GLY A 4 2.93 17.55 -6.85
CA GLY A 4 2.19 16.79 -7.86
C GLY A 4 3.12 15.99 -8.78
N LEU A 5 4.22 16.60 -9.21
CA LEU A 5 5.21 15.92 -10.04
C LEU A 5 5.87 14.77 -9.28
N LEU A 6 6.29 15.02 -8.03
CA LEU A 6 6.87 13.98 -7.17
C LEU A 6 5.91 12.82 -6.93
N LEU A 7 4.63 13.13 -6.68
CA LEU A 7 3.61 12.09 -6.47
C LEU A 7 3.39 11.25 -7.73
N LEU A 8 3.27 11.88 -8.89
CA LEU A 8 3.12 11.18 -10.17
C LEU A 8 4.33 10.28 -10.47
N THR A 9 5.54 10.81 -10.31
CA THR A 9 6.77 10.03 -10.51
C THR A 9 6.81 8.84 -9.55
N PHE A 10 6.54 9.08 -8.26
CA PHE A 10 6.53 8.04 -7.25
C PHE A 10 5.50 6.93 -7.56
N LEU A 11 4.26 7.31 -7.87
CA LEU A 11 3.20 6.34 -8.21
C LEU A 11 3.53 5.56 -9.49
N SER A 12 4.17 6.20 -10.49
CA SER A 12 4.62 5.51 -11.69
C SER A 12 5.69 4.46 -11.38
N ILE A 13 6.64 4.78 -10.50
CA ILE A 13 7.66 3.82 -10.04
C ILE A 13 7.02 2.68 -9.25
N VAL A 14 6.14 2.99 -8.31
CA VAL A 14 5.43 1.98 -7.50
C VAL A 14 4.63 1.04 -8.42
N PHE A 15 3.82 1.60 -9.32
CA PHE A 15 3.02 0.80 -10.25
C PHE A 15 3.92 -0.03 -11.17
N GLY A 16 4.98 0.57 -11.71
CA GLY A 16 5.96 -0.13 -12.53
C GLY A 16 6.63 -1.30 -11.80
N SER A 17 7.10 -1.06 -10.59
CA SER A 17 7.80 -2.08 -9.79
C SER A 17 6.86 -3.18 -9.29
N THR A 18 5.62 -2.88 -8.94
CA THR A 18 4.69 -3.88 -8.41
C THR A 18 4.02 -4.73 -9.49
N VAL A 19 3.79 -4.15 -10.68
CA VAL A 19 3.06 -4.82 -11.76
C VAL A 19 4.01 -5.43 -12.80
N PHE A 20 5.00 -4.66 -13.28
CA PHE A 20 5.80 -5.10 -14.42
C PHE A 20 7.04 -5.92 -14.08
N THR A 21 7.57 -5.83 -12.85
CA THR A 21 8.71 -6.66 -12.44
C THR A 21 8.33 -8.11 -12.12
N ARG A 22 7.06 -8.38 -11.86
CA ARG A 22 6.56 -9.73 -11.60
C ARG A 22 6.40 -10.52 -12.91
N THR A 23 6.83 -11.78 -12.90
CA THR A 23 6.68 -12.67 -14.06
C THR A 23 5.20 -13.03 -14.27
N PRO A 24 4.71 -13.03 -15.53
CA PRO A 24 3.36 -13.51 -15.81
C PRO A 24 3.22 -14.98 -15.42
N GLY A 25 2.09 -15.32 -14.81
CA GLY A 25 1.80 -16.68 -14.34
C GLY A 25 0.32 -17.01 -14.44
N ILE A 26 -0.13 -17.91 -13.57
CA ILE A 26 -1.54 -18.25 -13.42
C ILE A 26 -2.20 -17.19 -12.56
N ARG A 27 -3.44 -16.82 -12.89
CA ARG A 27 -4.24 -15.89 -12.09
C ARG A 27 -4.48 -16.48 -10.70
N GLN A 28 -4.00 -15.79 -9.67
CA GLN A 28 -4.09 -16.20 -8.27
C GLN A 28 -4.75 -15.10 -7.45
N TYR A 29 -5.54 -15.50 -6.45
CA TYR A 29 -6.19 -14.57 -5.53
C TYR A 29 -6.34 -15.20 -4.15
N GLN A 30 -6.20 -14.37 -3.11
CA GLN A 30 -6.41 -14.73 -1.71
C GLN A 30 -7.52 -13.86 -1.13
N PRO A 31 -8.75 -14.37 -1.04
CA PRO A 31 -9.90 -13.58 -0.61
C PRO A 31 -10.00 -13.44 0.91
N GLU A 32 -9.24 -14.23 1.66
CA GLU A 32 -9.32 -14.22 3.12
C GLU A 32 -8.66 -12.95 3.68
N VAL A 33 -9.44 -12.17 4.43
CA VAL A 33 -8.97 -10.94 5.08
C VAL A 33 -8.21 -11.30 6.35
N PHE A 34 -7.09 -10.61 6.57
CA PHE A 34 -6.17 -10.85 7.68
C PHE A 34 -5.59 -12.27 7.74
N TRP A 35 -5.48 -12.95 6.59
CA TRP A 35 -4.92 -14.30 6.54
C TRP A 35 -3.45 -14.31 7.00
N SER A 36 -2.66 -13.31 6.59
CA SER A 36 -1.25 -13.17 6.98
C SER A 36 -1.10 -13.00 8.49
N TRP A 37 -1.96 -12.22 9.13
CA TRP A 37 -1.96 -12.05 10.58
C TRP A 37 -2.39 -13.29 11.33
N LYS A 38 -3.35 -14.05 10.81
CA LYS A 38 -3.75 -15.35 11.39
C LYS A 38 -2.60 -16.35 11.36
N GLU A 39 -1.86 -16.38 10.25
CA GLU A 39 -0.68 -17.23 10.10
C GLU A 39 0.44 -16.79 11.07
N ILE A 40 0.75 -15.49 11.16
CA ILE A 40 1.76 -14.95 12.08
C ILE A 40 1.41 -15.29 13.55
N LEU A 41 0.14 -15.20 13.92
CA LEU A 41 -0.34 -15.46 15.27
C LEU A 41 -0.60 -16.96 15.56
N GLY A 42 -0.44 -17.84 14.58
CA GLY A 42 -0.69 -19.28 14.74
C GLY A 42 -2.16 -19.64 14.97
N ILE A 43 -3.11 -18.77 14.59
CA ILE A 43 -4.54 -18.96 14.83
C ILE A 43 -5.21 -19.78 13.71
N GLY A 44 -4.53 -19.98 12.58
CA GLY A 44 -5.06 -20.70 11.41
C GLY A 44 -4.19 -21.87 11.04
N THR A 45 -4.80 -23.07 10.88
CA THR A 45 -4.18 -24.25 10.27
C THR A 45 -4.38 -24.22 8.75
N CYS A 46 -3.98 -23.19 8.07
CA CYS A 46 -3.94 -23.20 6.63
C CYS A 46 -2.52 -23.56 6.19
N GLY A 47 -2.27 -24.87 6.08
CA GLY A 47 -1.03 -25.39 5.53
C GLY A 47 -0.88 -24.96 4.07
N ARG A 48 -0.38 -23.76 3.82
CA ARG A 48 0.06 -23.34 2.50
C ARG A 48 1.39 -24.03 2.21
N LEU A 49 1.43 -24.86 1.18
CA LEU A 49 2.65 -25.42 0.61
C LEU A 49 3.52 -24.26 0.07
N GLY A 50 4.44 -23.79 0.89
CA GLY A 50 5.37 -22.72 0.55
C GLY A 50 5.60 -21.87 1.78
N SER A 51 6.36 -22.40 2.74
CA SER A 51 6.61 -21.82 4.05
C SER A 51 7.36 -20.46 3.96
N THR A 52 6.61 -19.39 3.80
CA THR A 52 7.09 -18.11 4.29
C THR A 52 6.98 -18.20 5.82
N THR A 53 8.09 -18.10 6.53
CA THR A 53 8.09 -18.08 7.99
C THR A 53 7.29 -16.88 8.48
N GLY A 54 6.69 -16.93 9.67
CA GLY A 54 5.93 -15.80 10.23
C GLY A 54 6.70 -14.47 10.18
N ASP A 55 8.03 -14.51 10.31
CA ASP A 55 8.91 -13.35 10.16
C ASP A 55 8.88 -12.77 8.73
N GLY A 56 8.82 -13.61 7.71
CA GLY A 56 8.72 -13.16 6.32
C GLY A 56 7.39 -12.48 6.02
N LEU A 57 6.28 -13.02 6.53
CA LEU A 57 4.96 -12.42 6.39
C LEU A 57 4.86 -11.07 7.13
N LEU A 58 5.45 -10.97 8.31
CA LEU A 58 5.52 -9.70 9.03
C LEU A 58 6.31 -8.65 8.25
N GLN A 59 7.44 -9.03 7.68
CA GLN A 59 8.24 -8.14 6.82
C GLN A 59 7.45 -7.69 5.60
N GLU A 60 6.73 -8.58 4.94
CA GLU A 60 5.88 -8.27 3.79
C GLU A 60 4.78 -7.27 4.15
N ASN A 61 4.05 -7.49 5.24
CA ASN A 61 3.03 -6.58 5.75
C ASN A 61 3.59 -5.18 6.06
N LEU A 62 4.78 -5.11 6.67
CA LEU A 62 5.45 -3.83 6.96
C LEU A 62 5.89 -3.12 5.68
N LEU A 63 6.42 -3.84 4.71
CA LEU A 63 6.81 -3.26 3.41
C LEU A 63 5.60 -2.73 2.66
N ASN A 64 4.46 -3.40 2.72
CA ASN A 64 3.21 -2.93 2.13
C ASN A 64 2.73 -1.63 2.81
N ILE A 65 2.80 -1.52 4.15
CA ILE A 65 2.52 -0.25 4.83
C ILE A 65 3.46 0.86 4.33
N LEU A 66 4.74 0.56 4.18
CA LEU A 66 5.74 1.54 3.73
C LEU A 66 5.58 1.90 2.24
N LEU A 67 4.97 1.04 1.43
CA LEU A 67 4.85 1.22 -0.02
C LEU A 67 4.11 2.51 -0.39
N LEU A 68 2.96 2.79 0.21
CA LEU A 68 2.19 4.02 -0.09
C LEU A 68 2.36 5.13 0.96
N PHE A 69 3.19 4.93 1.98
CA PHE A 69 3.46 5.94 2.99
C PHE A 69 4.04 7.24 2.41
N PRO A 70 5.04 7.24 1.48
CA PRO A 70 5.54 8.45 0.86
C PRO A 70 4.49 9.19 0.02
N ALA A 71 3.63 8.43 -0.69
CA ALA A 71 2.51 9.03 -1.41
C ALA A 71 1.59 9.81 -0.45
N GLY A 72 1.28 9.21 0.70
CA GLY A 72 0.49 9.85 1.74
C GLY A 72 1.09 11.17 2.22
N ILE A 73 2.41 11.24 2.44
CA ILE A 73 3.11 12.46 2.87
C ILE A 73 2.91 13.60 1.85
N LEU A 74 2.92 13.29 0.57
CA LEU A 74 2.81 14.29 -0.51
C LEU A 74 1.40 14.83 -0.71
N LEU A 75 0.34 14.11 -0.29
CA LEU A 75 -1.05 14.50 -0.51
C LEU A 75 -1.43 15.87 0.08
N PRO A 76 -1.10 16.21 1.35
CA PRO A 76 -1.40 17.53 1.89
C PRO A 76 -0.67 18.66 1.15
N GLY A 77 0.57 18.40 0.71
CA GLY A 77 1.35 19.35 -0.09
C GLY A 77 0.76 19.59 -1.48
N LEU A 78 0.10 18.56 -2.07
CA LEU A 78 -0.60 18.68 -3.35
C LEU A 78 -1.82 19.58 -3.26
N THR A 79 -2.62 19.44 -2.20
CA THR A 79 -3.86 20.20 -1.99
C THR A 79 -3.62 21.57 -1.35
N GLY A 80 -2.45 21.81 -0.76
CA GLY A 80 -2.13 22.99 0.05
C GLY A 80 -2.99 23.11 1.31
N ARG A 81 -3.68 22.05 1.70
CA ARG A 81 -4.64 22.02 2.83
C ARG A 81 -4.43 20.79 3.68
N LYS A 82 -4.80 20.90 4.96
CA LYS A 82 -4.85 19.74 5.84
C LYS A 82 -5.92 18.76 5.35
N LEU A 83 -5.52 17.52 5.17
CA LEU A 83 -6.42 16.43 4.82
C LEU A 83 -6.98 15.78 6.09
N LYS A 84 -8.25 15.41 6.05
CA LYS A 84 -8.83 14.54 7.07
C LYS A 84 -8.21 13.15 6.97
N TRP A 85 -8.04 12.46 8.08
CA TRP A 85 -7.38 11.15 8.13
C TRP A 85 -7.97 10.12 7.14
N TRP A 86 -9.28 10.11 7.00
CA TRP A 86 -9.98 9.19 6.08
C TRP A 86 -9.72 9.48 4.60
N MET A 87 -9.32 10.70 4.23
CA MET A 87 -8.98 11.02 2.84
C MET A 87 -7.71 10.31 2.40
N GLY A 88 -6.69 10.26 3.27
CA GLY A 88 -5.48 9.48 3.02
C GLY A 88 -5.78 7.99 2.89
N LEU A 89 -6.69 7.49 3.73
CA LEU A 89 -7.15 6.10 3.67
C LEU A 89 -7.85 5.80 2.33
N LEU A 90 -8.80 6.64 1.91
CA LEU A 90 -9.53 6.45 0.64
C LEU A 90 -8.61 6.50 -0.59
N VAL A 91 -7.67 7.44 -0.61
CA VAL A 91 -6.67 7.50 -1.69
C VAL A 91 -5.82 6.23 -1.70
N GLY A 92 -5.39 5.77 -0.52
CA GLY A 92 -4.65 4.52 -0.37
C GLY A 92 -5.44 3.31 -0.90
N ILE A 93 -6.72 3.18 -0.53
CA ILE A 93 -7.62 2.13 -1.03
C ILE A 93 -7.72 2.19 -2.56
N ALA A 94 -7.95 3.37 -3.13
CA ALA A 94 -8.10 3.52 -4.57
C ALA A 94 -6.82 3.13 -5.35
N VAL A 95 -5.67 3.62 -4.89
CA VAL A 95 -4.37 3.33 -5.53
C VAL A 95 -4.00 1.85 -5.36
N SER A 96 -4.11 1.30 -4.15
CA SER A 96 -3.77 -0.09 -3.90
C SER A 96 -4.72 -1.05 -4.65
N SER A 97 -6.02 -0.76 -4.65
CA SER A 97 -6.97 -1.56 -5.45
C SER A 97 -6.65 -1.52 -6.94
N ALA A 98 -6.21 -0.38 -7.47
CA ALA A 98 -5.79 -0.29 -8.87
C ALA A 98 -4.55 -1.16 -9.15
N ILE A 99 -3.58 -1.21 -8.24
CA ILE A 99 -2.40 -2.08 -8.33
C ILE A 99 -2.84 -3.55 -8.32
N GLU A 100 -3.62 -3.97 -7.31
CA GLU A 100 -4.06 -5.35 -7.13
C GLU A 100 -4.91 -5.85 -8.32
N ILE A 101 -5.85 -5.04 -8.78
CA ILE A 101 -6.68 -5.36 -9.96
C ILE A 101 -5.79 -5.49 -11.21
N SER A 102 -4.81 -4.60 -11.38
CA SER A 102 -3.88 -4.68 -12.51
C SER A 102 -3.05 -5.96 -12.48
N GLN A 103 -2.55 -6.37 -11.31
CA GLN A 103 -1.84 -7.63 -11.12
C GLN A 103 -2.71 -8.84 -11.46
N LEU A 104 -3.96 -8.83 -10.99
CA LEU A 104 -4.94 -9.89 -11.27
C LEU A 104 -5.26 -9.99 -12.76
N LEU A 105 -5.49 -8.86 -13.45
CA LEU A 105 -5.81 -8.82 -14.88
C LEU A 105 -4.64 -9.26 -15.76
N LEU A 106 -3.42 -8.85 -15.38
CA LEU A 106 -2.20 -9.17 -16.11
C LEU A 106 -1.61 -10.54 -15.71
N CYS A 107 -2.25 -11.26 -14.80
CA CYS A 107 -1.74 -12.52 -14.22
C CYS A 107 -0.32 -12.37 -13.64
N ARG A 108 -0.04 -11.26 -12.97
CA ARG A 108 1.28 -10.90 -12.44
C ARG A 108 1.24 -10.74 -10.92
N GLY A 109 1.21 -11.83 -10.22
CA GLY A 109 1.19 -11.86 -8.76
C GLY A 109 -0.09 -12.42 -8.18
N LEU A 110 -0.21 -12.36 -6.87
CA LEU A 110 -1.33 -12.82 -6.09
C LEU A 110 -2.14 -11.60 -5.67
N PHE A 111 -3.43 -11.57 -6.00
CA PHE A 111 -4.35 -10.56 -5.49
C PHE A 111 -4.63 -10.82 -4.02
N GLU A 112 -4.39 -9.84 -3.16
CA GLU A 112 -4.58 -9.95 -1.71
C GLU A 112 -5.33 -8.75 -1.13
N PHE A 113 -6.39 -9.01 -0.36
CA PHE A 113 -7.08 -7.95 0.37
C PHE A 113 -6.20 -7.34 1.48
N ASP A 114 -5.32 -8.14 2.06
CA ASP A 114 -4.39 -7.68 3.10
C ASP A 114 -3.46 -6.60 2.57
N ASP A 115 -3.00 -6.69 1.32
CA ASP A 115 -2.16 -5.69 0.68
C ASP A 115 -2.91 -4.35 0.52
N ILE A 116 -4.19 -4.39 0.15
CA ILE A 116 -5.02 -3.19 0.06
C ILE A 116 -5.13 -2.51 1.44
N ILE A 117 -5.32 -3.29 2.49
CA ILE A 117 -5.43 -2.77 3.86
C ILE A 117 -4.12 -2.13 4.31
N HIS A 118 -3.00 -2.86 4.19
CA HIS A 118 -1.69 -2.39 4.64
C HIS A 118 -1.22 -1.15 3.88
N ASN A 119 -1.33 -1.15 2.56
CA ASN A 119 -1.00 -0.01 1.71
C ASN A 119 -1.84 1.23 2.05
N SER A 120 -3.14 1.03 2.30
CA SER A 120 -4.06 2.12 2.65
C SER A 120 -3.75 2.72 4.01
N LEU A 121 -3.42 1.88 5.00
CA LEU A 121 -2.95 2.33 6.30
C LEU A 121 -1.66 3.14 6.17
N GLY A 122 -0.73 2.70 5.34
CA GLY A 122 0.50 3.43 5.04
C GLY A 122 0.23 4.82 4.47
N CYS A 123 -0.65 4.92 3.48
CA CYS A 123 -1.04 6.20 2.89
C CYS A 123 -1.73 7.12 3.91
N MET A 124 -2.60 6.58 4.77
CA MET A 124 -3.24 7.32 5.84
C MET A 124 -2.21 7.89 6.83
N LEU A 125 -1.30 7.05 7.34
CA LEU A 125 -0.25 7.47 8.27
C LEU A 125 0.67 8.51 7.64
N GLY A 126 1.04 8.31 6.37
CA GLY A 126 1.80 9.29 5.60
C GLY A 126 1.09 10.64 5.50
N SER A 127 -0.23 10.65 5.24
CA SER A 127 -1.01 11.89 5.14
C SER A 127 -1.10 12.64 6.47
N LEU A 128 -1.15 11.93 7.59
CA LEU A 128 -1.09 12.53 8.92
C LEU A 128 0.26 13.20 9.20
N LEU A 129 1.35 12.54 8.80
CA LEU A 129 2.69 13.12 8.90
C LEU A 129 2.83 14.33 7.97
N GLY A 130 2.39 14.25 6.73
CA GLY A 130 2.38 15.34 5.77
C GLY A 130 1.58 16.55 6.26
N ASN A 131 0.46 16.32 6.95
CA ASN A 131 -0.30 17.39 7.62
C ASN A 131 0.51 18.12 8.71
N ARG A 132 1.34 17.39 9.46
CA ARG A 132 2.22 17.99 10.47
C ARG A 132 3.32 18.80 9.80
N MET A 133 3.94 18.28 8.76
CA MET A 133 4.96 18.99 7.98
C MET A 133 4.40 20.28 7.37
N LEU A 134 3.20 20.23 6.78
CA LEU A 134 2.55 21.40 6.21
C LEU A 134 2.32 22.52 7.27
N ARG A 135 1.98 22.14 8.50
CA ARG A 135 1.85 23.12 9.61
C ARG A 135 3.17 23.80 9.95
N LEU A 136 4.27 23.04 9.97
CA LEU A 136 5.59 23.60 10.28
C LEU A 136 6.07 24.59 9.22
N VAL A 137 5.71 24.35 7.96
CA VAL A 137 6.08 25.23 6.83
C VAL A 137 5.22 26.49 6.78
N HIS A 138 3.92 26.40 7.09
CA HIS A 138 2.96 27.53 7.00
C HIS A 138 2.63 28.16 8.35
N GLY A 139 3.16 27.65 9.42
CA GLY A 139 2.88 28.10 10.80
C GLY A 139 3.83 29.18 11.32
N LYS A 140 4.52 29.90 10.40
CA LYS A 140 5.27 31.14 10.72
C LYS A 140 4.46 32.37 10.36
#